data_b5ccc19a94fcd1ce2293168efb4d3a66
#
_entry.id   b5ccc19a94fcd1ce2293168efb4d3a66
#
_cell.length_a   1.000
_cell.length_b   1.000
_cell.length_c   1.000
_cell.angle_alpha   90.00
_cell.angle_beta   90.00
_cell.angle_gamma   90.00
#
_symmetry.space_group_name_H-M   'P 1'
#
loop_
_entity.id
_entity.type
_entity.pdbx_description
1 polymer ?
#
loop_
_entity_poly.entity_id
_entity_poly.type
_entity_poly.pdbx_seq_one_letter_code
_entity_poly.pdbx_strand_id
1 'polypeptide(L)'
;MGKSFVRFVLTTRHPDSGVEEGLFRAAYRLRDSFRIEEDDRRLLTEVLAWFGEHLVTPDRFNRSKSKGFYRRSTRGIAWFRDSAADCLSRMHQMSVVLEKYGHPVTMLTESRVGYVVYEDELQVVAEPFSDTQTR
;
A
#
# COMPACT_ATOMS: atom_id res chain seq x y z
N MET A 1 0.35 -6.37 25.03
CA MET A 1 1.00 -6.11 23.77
C MET A 1 -0.02 -5.84 22.68
N GLY A 2 0.07 -4.67 22.10
CA GLY A 2 -0.85 -4.27 21.07
C GLY A 2 -0.54 -4.90 19.73
N LYS A 3 -1.56 -4.96 18.86
CA LYS A 3 -1.35 -5.32 17.47
C LYS A 3 -0.74 -4.14 16.74
N SER A 4 0.15 -4.42 15.79
CA SER A 4 0.74 -3.43 14.93
C SER A 4 0.26 -3.64 13.51
N PHE A 5 0.18 -2.53 12.78
CA PHE A 5 -0.19 -2.53 11.38
C PHE A 5 0.94 -1.90 10.59
N VAL A 6 1.16 -2.39 9.39
CA VAL A 6 2.32 -2.03 8.58
C VAL A 6 1.88 -1.47 7.24
N ARG A 7 2.50 -0.38 6.85
CA ARG A 7 2.25 0.25 5.55
C ARG A 7 3.58 0.59 4.90
N PHE A 8 3.66 0.37 3.59
CA PHE A 8 4.86 0.71 2.82
C PHE A 8 4.52 1.90 1.93
N VAL A 9 5.31 2.95 2.02
CA VAL A 9 5.05 4.18 1.29
C VAL A 9 6.30 4.62 0.53
N LEU A 10 6.07 5.29 -0.60
CA LEU A 10 7.15 5.91 -1.34
C LEU A 10 7.40 7.31 -0.80
N THR A 11 8.67 7.70 -0.78
CA THR A 11 9.05 9.06 -0.40
C THR A 11 9.11 10.00 -1.60
N THR A 12 9.09 9.46 -2.82
CA THR A 12 9.14 10.24 -4.05
C THR A 12 7.74 10.49 -4.59
N ARG A 13 7.61 11.58 -5.35
CA ARG A 13 6.35 11.92 -6.00
C ARG A 13 6.38 11.44 -7.45
N HIS A 14 5.20 11.30 -8.03
CA HIS A 14 5.08 10.95 -9.44
C HIS A 14 5.78 12.04 -10.28
N PRO A 15 6.68 11.66 -11.21
CA PRO A 15 7.49 12.65 -11.94
C PRO A 15 6.68 13.63 -12.77
N ASP A 16 5.55 13.20 -13.33
CA ASP A 16 4.78 14.06 -14.23
C ASP A 16 3.78 14.94 -13.49
N SER A 17 3.14 14.40 -12.46
CA SER A 17 2.06 15.11 -11.77
C SER A 17 2.49 15.79 -10.47
N GLY A 18 3.63 15.40 -9.92
CA GLY A 18 4.08 15.89 -8.63
C GLY A 18 3.26 15.36 -7.45
N VAL A 19 2.31 14.48 -7.71
CA VAL A 19 1.45 13.90 -6.69
C VAL A 19 2.11 12.63 -6.14
N GLU A 20 1.87 12.34 -4.88
CA GLU A 20 2.40 11.13 -4.27
C GLU A 20 1.82 9.89 -4.92
N GLU A 21 2.70 8.96 -5.20
CA GLU A 21 2.34 7.73 -5.89
C GLU A 21 2.26 6.59 -4.88
N GLY A 22 1.21 5.77 -4.98
CA GLY A 22 1.10 4.56 -4.19
C GLY A 22 2.13 3.53 -4.62
N LEU A 23 2.55 2.66 -3.69
CA LEU A 23 3.61 1.70 -3.97
C LEU A 23 3.22 0.71 -5.07
N PHE A 24 2.00 0.21 -5.05
CA PHE A 24 1.54 -0.72 -6.10
C PHE A 24 1.51 -0.06 -7.47
N ARG A 25 1.05 1.19 -7.53
CA ARG A 25 1.03 1.92 -8.79
C ARG A 25 2.43 2.11 -9.33
N ALA A 26 3.37 2.46 -8.47
CA ALA A 26 4.77 2.61 -8.86
C ALA A 26 5.35 1.29 -9.36
N ALA A 27 5.01 0.18 -8.70
CA ALA A 27 5.47 -1.13 -9.13
C ALA A 27 4.93 -1.50 -10.52
N TYR A 28 3.65 -1.24 -10.77
CA TYR A 28 3.08 -1.47 -12.10
C TYR A 28 3.75 -0.61 -13.16
N ARG A 29 3.96 0.66 -12.84
CA ARG A 29 4.61 1.58 -13.77
C ARG A 29 6.03 1.15 -14.09
N LEU A 30 6.78 0.72 -13.08
CA LEU A 30 8.14 0.25 -13.26
C LEU A 30 8.16 -1.04 -14.10
N ARG A 31 7.26 -1.97 -13.80
CA ARG A 31 7.17 -3.24 -14.56
C ARG A 31 7.00 -2.99 -16.05
N ASP A 32 6.22 -1.96 -16.41
CA ASP A 32 5.91 -1.65 -17.80
C ASP A 32 6.94 -0.71 -18.44
N SER A 33 7.98 -0.34 -17.70
CA SER A 33 9.02 0.56 -18.16
C SER A 33 10.03 -0.16 -19.05
N PHE A 34 10.69 0.58 -19.93
CA PHE A 34 11.78 0.05 -20.75
C PHE A 34 13.09 -0.12 -20.00
N ARG A 35 13.20 0.51 -18.83
CA ARG A 35 14.45 0.56 -18.08
C ARG A 35 14.68 -0.61 -17.16
N ILE A 36 13.67 -1.40 -16.95
CA ILE A 36 13.74 -2.50 -15.99
C ILE A 36 14.42 -3.73 -16.59
N GLU A 37 15.28 -4.36 -15.82
CA GLU A 37 15.88 -5.62 -16.21
C GLU A 37 14.84 -6.72 -16.18
N GLU A 38 15.03 -7.74 -17.01
CA GLU A 38 14.02 -8.80 -17.19
C GLU A 38 13.76 -9.58 -15.92
N ASP A 39 14.81 -9.87 -15.14
CA ASP A 39 14.62 -10.61 -13.89
C ASP A 39 13.79 -9.82 -12.88
N ASP A 40 14.02 -8.50 -12.82
CA ASP A 40 13.24 -7.64 -11.94
C ASP A 40 11.81 -7.52 -12.41
N ARG A 41 11.60 -7.44 -13.73
CA ARG A 41 10.25 -7.42 -14.30
C ARG A 41 9.50 -8.69 -13.94
N ARG A 42 10.15 -9.82 -14.03
CA ARG A 42 9.55 -11.10 -13.70
C ARG A 42 9.15 -11.16 -12.23
N LEU A 43 10.03 -10.69 -11.35
CA LEU A 43 9.74 -10.66 -9.93
C LEU A 43 8.53 -9.79 -9.64
N LEU A 44 8.49 -8.57 -10.20
CA LEU A 44 7.34 -7.68 -10.01
C LEU A 44 6.06 -8.30 -10.54
N THR A 45 6.12 -8.93 -11.70
CA THR A 45 4.95 -9.58 -12.31
C THR A 45 4.39 -10.66 -11.39
N GLU A 46 5.27 -11.50 -10.86
CA GLU A 46 4.85 -12.58 -9.96
C GLU A 46 4.27 -12.05 -8.64
N VAL A 47 4.93 -11.07 -8.05
CA VAL A 47 4.49 -10.51 -6.77
C VAL A 47 3.16 -9.77 -6.93
N LEU A 48 3.02 -8.97 -7.99
CA LEU A 48 1.77 -8.24 -8.24
C LEU A 48 0.62 -9.20 -8.53
N ALA A 49 0.88 -10.27 -9.27
CA ALA A 49 -0.14 -11.29 -9.52
C ALA A 49 -0.58 -11.97 -8.22
N TRP A 50 0.36 -12.27 -7.34
CA TRP A 50 0.04 -12.87 -6.05
C TRP A 50 -0.89 -11.96 -5.23
N PHE A 51 -0.59 -10.66 -5.17
CA PHE A 51 -1.46 -9.72 -4.46
C PHE A 51 -2.84 -9.62 -5.12
N GLY A 52 -2.89 -9.68 -6.45
CA GLY A 52 -4.17 -9.67 -7.16
C GLY A 52 -5.05 -10.86 -6.82
N GLU A 53 -4.44 -11.99 -6.50
CA GLU A 53 -5.19 -13.20 -6.15
C GLU A 53 -5.56 -13.26 -4.66
N HIS A 54 -4.75 -12.69 -3.79
CA HIS A 54 -4.89 -12.89 -2.34
C HIS A 54 -5.37 -11.67 -1.57
N LEU A 55 -5.21 -10.47 -2.14
CA LEU A 55 -5.53 -9.24 -1.43
C LEU A 55 -6.74 -8.58 -2.05
N VAL A 56 -7.80 -8.40 -1.24
CA VAL A 56 -9.00 -7.71 -1.69
C VAL A 56 -8.65 -6.25 -1.97
N THR A 57 -9.08 -5.75 -3.13
CA THR A 57 -8.88 -4.33 -3.48
C THR A 57 -9.98 -3.51 -2.81
N PRO A 58 -9.62 -2.63 -1.89
CA PRO A 58 -10.62 -1.91 -1.08
C PRO A 58 -11.05 -0.57 -1.67
N ASP A 59 -10.98 -0.38 -2.96
CA ASP A 59 -11.29 0.90 -3.58
C ASP A 59 -12.72 1.35 -3.29
N ARG A 60 -13.67 0.42 -3.27
CA ARG A 60 -15.07 0.74 -2.97
C ARG A 60 -15.26 1.19 -1.52
N PHE A 61 -14.30 0.92 -0.65
CA PHE A 61 -14.38 1.31 0.76
C PHE A 61 -13.91 2.73 1.00
N ASN A 62 -13.45 3.41 -0.03
CA ASN A 62 -13.12 4.84 0.05
C ASN A 62 -14.36 5.68 0.29
N ARG A 63 -15.53 5.11 0.10
CA ARG A 63 -16.80 5.79 0.34
C ARG A 63 -17.42 5.23 1.60
N SER A 64 -17.22 5.90 2.71
CA SER A 64 -17.85 5.49 3.95
C SER A 64 -19.29 5.96 3.97
N LYS A 65 -20.21 5.01 3.99
CA LYS A 65 -21.63 5.32 4.10
C LYS A 65 -22.09 5.46 5.55
N SER A 66 -21.30 4.96 6.48
CA SER A 66 -21.66 4.97 7.88
C SER A 66 -21.70 6.36 8.48
N LYS A 67 -20.97 7.29 7.91
CA LYS A 67 -20.92 8.68 8.33
C LYS A 67 -21.68 9.59 7.38
N GLY A 68 -22.39 9.02 6.42
CA GLY A 68 -23.16 9.77 5.46
C GLY A 68 -22.28 10.58 4.52
N PHE A 69 -22.94 11.49 3.85
CA PHE A 69 -22.29 12.27 2.80
C PHE A 69 -21.28 13.30 3.31
N TYR A 70 -21.23 13.53 4.61
CA TYR A 70 -20.26 14.48 5.19
C TYR A 70 -18.83 14.02 5.04
N ARG A 71 -18.62 12.73 4.83
CA ARG A 71 -17.29 12.16 4.76
C ARG A 71 -16.91 11.66 3.37
N ARG A 72 -17.56 12.17 2.36
CA ARG A 72 -17.30 11.70 1.00
C ARG A 72 -15.87 11.93 0.53
N SER A 73 -15.15 12.86 1.12
CA SER A 73 -13.76 13.15 0.75
C SER A 73 -12.75 12.34 1.56
N THR A 74 -13.22 11.59 2.56
CA THR A 74 -12.33 10.81 3.40
C THR A 74 -12.01 9.48 2.71
N ARG A 75 -10.72 9.19 2.58
CA ARG A 75 -10.24 7.98 1.93
C ARG A 75 -9.80 6.97 2.96
N GLY A 76 -10.18 5.71 2.73
CA GLY A 76 -9.65 4.62 3.52
C GLY A 76 -8.21 4.33 3.13
N ILE A 77 -7.38 4.11 4.12
CA ILE A 77 -5.97 3.80 3.92
C ILE A 77 -5.74 2.36 4.36
N ALA A 78 -5.12 1.56 3.50
CA ALA A 78 -4.90 0.15 3.75
C ALA A 78 -3.59 -0.07 4.51
N TRP A 79 -3.66 -0.95 5.50
CA TRP A 79 -2.52 -1.38 6.30
C TRP A 79 -2.51 -2.89 6.33
N PHE A 80 -1.32 -3.48 6.25
CA PHE A 80 -1.19 -4.92 6.48
C PHE A 80 -1.18 -5.21 7.97
N ARG A 81 -1.73 -6.35 8.36
CA ARG A 81 -1.55 -6.84 9.72
C ARG A 81 -0.11 -7.29 9.90
N ASP A 82 0.44 -7.12 11.08
CA ASP A 82 1.81 -7.59 11.36
C ASP A 82 1.93 -9.12 11.28
N SER A 83 0.81 -9.83 11.38
CA SER A 83 0.76 -11.28 11.23
C SER A 83 0.73 -11.74 9.78
N ALA A 84 0.55 -10.82 8.82
CA ALA A 84 0.45 -11.16 7.40
C ALA A 84 1.84 -11.37 6.79
N ALA A 85 2.56 -12.38 7.26
CA ALA A 85 3.97 -12.60 6.90
C ALA A 85 4.20 -12.72 5.40
N ASP A 86 3.30 -13.40 4.69
CA ASP A 86 3.44 -13.57 3.24
C ASP A 86 3.30 -12.25 2.49
N CYS A 87 2.39 -11.39 2.95
CA CYS A 87 2.24 -10.05 2.38
C CYS A 87 3.48 -9.21 2.63
N LEU A 88 3.98 -9.22 3.86
CA LEU A 88 5.13 -8.40 4.24
C LEU A 88 6.39 -8.83 3.48
N SER A 89 6.59 -10.13 3.33
CA SER A 89 7.73 -10.65 2.57
C SER A 89 7.69 -10.15 1.13
N ARG A 90 6.54 -10.19 0.50
CA ARG A 90 6.40 -9.74 -0.89
C ARG A 90 6.52 -8.24 -1.03
N MET A 91 6.04 -7.49 -0.05
CA MET A 91 6.22 -6.04 -0.05
C MET A 91 7.70 -5.69 0.05
N HIS A 92 8.47 -6.42 0.85
CA HIS A 92 9.91 -6.21 0.94
C HIS A 92 10.60 -6.54 -0.38
N GLN A 93 10.20 -7.60 -1.06
CA GLN A 93 10.75 -7.94 -2.37
C GLN A 93 10.51 -6.83 -3.38
N MET A 94 9.28 -6.29 -3.43
CA MET A 94 8.97 -5.16 -4.31
C MET A 94 9.78 -3.92 -3.92
N SER A 95 9.94 -3.68 -2.63
CA SER A 95 10.67 -2.51 -2.14
C SER A 95 12.11 -2.54 -2.59
N VAL A 96 12.75 -3.70 -2.54
CA VAL A 96 14.14 -3.84 -3.01
C VAL A 96 14.26 -3.47 -4.47
N VAL A 97 13.33 -3.94 -5.31
CA VAL A 97 13.35 -3.60 -6.73
C VAL A 97 13.10 -2.11 -6.94
N LEU A 98 12.10 -1.55 -6.26
CA LEU A 98 11.80 -0.12 -6.40
C LEU A 98 12.99 0.74 -5.99
N GLU A 99 13.65 0.39 -4.89
CA GLU A 99 14.82 1.14 -4.44
C GLU A 99 15.98 1.05 -5.42
N LYS A 100 16.17 -0.11 -6.05
CA LYS A 100 17.19 -0.28 -7.08
C LYS A 100 17.01 0.71 -8.24
N TYR A 101 15.77 1.06 -8.54
CA TYR A 101 15.44 1.97 -9.64
C TYR A 101 15.15 3.39 -9.17
N GLY A 102 15.57 3.74 -7.97
CA GLY A 102 15.52 5.12 -7.50
C GLY A 102 14.25 5.52 -6.76
N HIS A 103 13.47 4.55 -6.28
CA HIS A 103 12.24 4.81 -5.55
C HIS A 103 12.35 4.31 -4.10
N PRO A 104 12.87 5.13 -3.18
CA PRO A 104 13.01 4.72 -1.78
C PRO A 104 11.65 4.42 -1.16
N VAL A 105 11.61 3.36 -0.37
CA VAL A 105 10.39 2.90 0.31
C VAL A 105 10.59 2.99 1.80
N THR A 106 9.60 3.56 2.49
CA THR A 106 9.60 3.64 3.95
C THR A 106 8.51 2.71 4.49
N MET A 107 8.86 1.94 5.50
CA MET A 107 7.90 1.10 6.20
C MET A 107 7.40 1.83 7.44
N LEU A 108 6.10 2.02 7.53
CA LEU A 108 5.46 2.63 8.68
C LEU A 108 4.79 1.56 9.51
N THR A 109 4.87 1.69 10.82
CA THR A 109 4.11 0.85 11.75
C THR A 109 3.24 1.74 12.63
N GLU A 110 2.03 1.26 12.89
CA GLU A 110 1.06 2.05 13.63
C GLU A 110 0.15 1.11 14.41
N SER A 111 -0.18 1.48 15.64
CA SER A 111 -1.16 0.75 16.44
C SER A 111 -2.57 1.33 16.29
N ARG A 112 -2.66 2.60 15.97
CA ARG A 112 -3.93 3.32 15.82
C ARG A 112 -4.09 3.81 14.40
N VAL A 113 -4.70 2.99 13.57
CA VAL A 113 -4.80 3.28 12.14
C VAL A 113 -6.00 4.17 11.77
N GLY A 114 -6.96 4.30 12.67
CA GLY A 114 -8.14 5.11 12.43
C GLY A 114 -9.41 4.33 12.60
N TYR A 115 -10.49 4.84 11.99
CA TYR A 115 -11.78 4.14 11.97
C TYR A 115 -11.76 3.07 10.91
N VAL A 116 -11.85 1.81 11.33
CA VAL A 116 -11.78 0.67 10.42
C VAL A 116 -13.09 0.60 9.63
N VAL A 117 -12.98 0.59 8.31
CA VAL A 117 -14.12 0.47 7.39
C VAL A 117 -14.14 -0.88 6.69
N TYR A 118 -13.05 -1.60 6.73
CA TYR A 118 -12.93 -2.95 6.18
C TYR A 118 -11.78 -3.67 6.87
N GLU A 119 -11.92 -4.96 7.11
CA GLU A 119 -10.80 -5.76 7.59
C GLU A 119 -10.97 -7.22 7.18
N ASP A 120 -9.83 -7.88 7.01
CA ASP A 120 -9.77 -9.32 6.79
C ASP A 120 -8.52 -9.88 7.48
N GLU A 121 -8.13 -11.10 7.16
CA GLU A 121 -6.98 -11.74 7.80
C GLU A 121 -5.64 -11.08 7.47
N LEU A 122 -5.56 -10.36 6.37
CA LEU A 122 -4.31 -9.81 5.87
C LEU A 122 -4.19 -8.30 6.10
N GLN A 123 -5.30 -7.58 6.08
CA GLN A 123 -5.26 -6.12 6.06
C GLN A 123 -6.44 -5.51 6.81
N VAL A 124 -6.26 -4.25 7.16
CA VAL A 124 -7.35 -3.37 7.59
C VAL A 124 -7.32 -2.13 6.70
N VAL A 125 -8.50 -1.60 6.40
CA VAL A 125 -8.64 -0.31 5.73
C VAL A 125 -9.33 0.63 6.70
N ALA A 126 -8.75 1.79 6.94
CA ALA A 126 -9.24 2.71 7.96
C ALA A 126 -9.19 4.15 7.49
N GLU A 127 -10.15 4.93 7.97
CA GLU A 127 -10.11 6.38 7.82
C GLU A 127 -9.19 6.91 8.91
N PRO A 128 -8.03 7.52 8.58
CA PRO A 128 -7.04 7.85 9.59
C PRO A 128 -7.53 8.92 10.56
N PHE A 129 -7.07 8.80 11.80
CA PHE A 129 -7.20 9.91 12.76
C PHE A 129 -6.25 11.03 12.35
N SER A 130 -6.45 12.21 12.92
CA SER A 130 -5.59 13.36 12.59
C SER A 130 -4.13 13.13 12.95
N ASP A 131 -3.86 12.31 13.95
CA ASP A 131 -2.50 12.01 14.40
C ASP A 131 -1.94 10.69 13.86
N THR A 132 -2.69 10.00 13.01
CA THR A 132 -2.22 8.74 12.41
C THR A 132 -1.17 9.05 11.34
N GLN A 133 0.00 8.44 11.47
CA GLN A 133 1.05 8.60 10.48
C GLN A 133 0.74 7.74 9.25
N THR A 134 0.54 8.36 8.11
CA THR A 134 0.23 7.65 6.86
C THR A 134 1.35 7.75 5.83
N ARG A 135 2.41 8.47 6.16
CA ARG A 135 3.56 8.67 5.28
C ARG A 135 4.85 8.73 6.05
#